data_2feafba1b99ff6b28a26af939b4cc44f
#
_entry.id   2feafba1b99ff6b28a26af939b4cc44f
#
_cell.length_a   1.000
_cell.length_b   1.000
_cell.length_c   1.000
_cell.angle_alpha   90.00
_cell.angle_beta   90.00
_cell.angle_gamma   90.00
#
_symmetry.space_group_name_H-M   'P 1'
#
loop_
_entity.id
_entity.type
_entity.pdbx_description
1 polymer ?
#
loop_
_entity_poly.entity_id
_entity_poly.type
_entity_poly.pdbx_seq_one_letter_code
_entity_poly.pdbx_strand_id
1 'polypeptide(L)'
;MDKQKILNKLRNDEDYYGDFGRQFLSNSDIYYLLNNPLKFQHKQEPSTAFLVGGYFHTCILEPNKVDKFKIIQSTTRNTKHYKEMSGGELCLLQHEVDQILLMRDKMMENEICKGLIEGNCDYEEPSITELEGITWKGKAD
;
A
#
# COMPACT_ATOMS: atom_id res chain seq x y z
N MET A 1 19.35 2.38 17.10
CA MET A 1 18.56 1.12 17.07
C MET A 1 19.27 0.16 16.14
N ASP A 2 19.31 -1.13 16.48
CA ASP A 2 19.92 -2.13 15.61
C ASP A 2 19.17 -2.21 14.27
N LYS A 3 19.93 -2.32 13.15
CA LYS A 3 19.39 -2.38 11.78
C LYS A 3 18.30 -3.43 11.63
N GLN A 4 18.49 -4.61 12.22
CA GLN A 4 17.50 -5.69 12.13
C GLN A 4 16.18 -5.35 12.84
N LYS A 5 16.25 -4.64 13.97
CA LYS A 5 15.06 -4.18 14.68
C LYS A 5 14.27 -3.14 13.87
N ILE A 6 14.98 -2.25 13.16
CA ILE A 6 14.35 -1.27 12.28
C ILE A 6 13.63 -2.00 11.13
N LEU A 7 14.31 -2.93 10.45
CA LEU A 7 13.74 -3.71 9.35
C LEU A 7 12.50 -4.48 9.79
N ASN A 8 12.57 -5.16 10.92
CA ASN A 8 11.42 -5.91 11.45
C ASN A 8 10.21 -5.02 11.71
N LYS A 9 10.44 -3.80 12.18
CA LYS A 9 9.38 -2.83 12.41
C LYS A 9 8.82 -2.28 11.10
N LEU A 10 9.68 -2.02 10.11
CA LEU A 10 9.27 -1.53 8.78
C LEU A 10 8.50 -2.58 7.93
N ARG A 11 8.46 -3.85 8.33
CA ARG A 11 7.59 -4.86 7.69
C ARG A 11 6.11 -4.58 7.92
N ASN A 12 5.77 -3.90 9.00
CA ASN A 12 4.40 -3.47 9.26
C ASN A 12 4.10 -2.18 8.49
N ASP A 13 3.03 -2.18 7.70
CA ASP A 13 2.61 -1.03 6.90
C ASP A 13 2.29 0.20 7.76
N GLU A 14 1.67 0.01 8.92
CA GLU A 14 1.36 1.11 9.85
C GLU A 14 2.63 1.79 10.35
N ASP A 15 3.67 1.02 10.64
CA ASP A 15 4.97 1.55 11.02
C ASP A 15 5.72 2.13 9.82
N TYR A 16 5.66 1.49 8.65
CA TYR A 16 6.36 1.93 7.44
C TYR A 16 5.87 3.28 6.94
N TYR A 17 4.55 3.47 6.86
CA TYR A 17 3.93 4.72 6.39
C TYR A 17 3.61 5.69 7.53
N GLY A 18 3.67 5.24 8.78
CA GLY A 18 3.42 6.01 9.99
C GLY A 18 4.62 6.85 10.46
N ASP A 19 4.48 7.37 11.67
CA ASP A 19 5.47 8.28 12.27
C ASP A 19 6.86 7.65 12.43
N PHE A 20 6.92 6.33 12.65
CA PHE A 20 8.20 5.64 12.74
C PHE A 20 8.93 5.65 11.39
N GLY A 21 8.25 5.27 10.31
CA GLY A 21 8.85 5.21 8.98
C GLY A 21 9.20 6.58 8.41
N ARG A 22 8.51 7.64 8.83
CA ARG A 22 8.80 9.03 8.41
C ARG A 22 10.11 9.59 8.92
N GLN A 23 10.75 8.92 9.88
CA GLN A 23 12.10 9.28 10.32
C GLN A 23 13.16 8.97 9.25
N PHE A 24 12.82 8.16 8.26
CA PHE A 24 13.69 7.75 7.16
C PHE A 24 13.21 8.35 5.85
N LEU A 25 14.12 8.82 5.01
CA LEU A 25 13.77 9.29 3.68
C LEU A 25 13.44 8.13 2.74
N SER A 26 12.66 8.41 1.73
CA SER A 26 12.23 7.47 0.70
C SER A 26 12.30 8.09 -0.69
N ASN A 27 12.10 7.29 -1.74
CA ASN A 27 12.08 7.79 -3.12
C ASN A 27 11.01 8.87 -3.35
N SER A 28 9.84 8.74 -2.73
CA SER A 28 8.79 9.76 -2.83
C SER A 28 9.18 11.09 -2.19
N ASP A 29 10.04 11.08 -1.17
CA ASP A 29 10.54 12.30 -0.55
C ASP A 29 11.45 13.09 -1.51
N ILE A 30 12.28 12.38 -2.30
CA ILE A 30 13.07 13.01 -3.36
C ILE A 30 12.16 13.73 -4.37
N TYR A 31 11.10 13.05 -4.80
CA TYR A 31 10.13 13.61 -5.73
C TYR A 31 9.50 14.90 -5.19
N TYR A 32 9.07 14.91 -3.93
CA TYR A 32 8.52 16.11 -3.30
C TYR A 32 9.55 17.23 -3.15
N LEU A 33 10.75 16.90 -2.71
CA LEU A 33 11.82 17.91 -2.55
C LEU A 33 12.20 18.59 -3.88
N LEU A 34 12.17 17.83 -4.98
CA LEU A 34 12.50 18.37 -6.32
C LEU A 34 11.33 19.13 -6.97
N ASN A 35 10.09 18.69 -6.78
CA ASN A 35 8.95 19.20 -7.52
C ASN A 35 8.01 20.10 -6.70
N ASN A 36 7.86 19.83 -5.41
CA ASN A 36 7.01 20.60 -4.52
C ASN A 36 7.46 20.47 -3.05
N PRO A 37 8.54 21.19 -2.65
CA PRO A 37 9.11 21.08 -1.30
C PRO A 37 8.12 21.34 -0.17
N LEU A 38 7.08 22.15 -0.42
CA LEU A 38 6.05 22.44 0.58
C LEU A 38 5.20 21.20 0.95
N LYS A 39 5.18 20.18 0.09
CA LYS A 39 4.51 18.90 0.36
C LYS A 39 5.41 17.86 1.02
N PHE A 40 6.69 18.17 1.21
CA PHE A 40 7.60 17.27 1.90
C PHE A 40 7.11 16.97 3.33
N GLN A 41 7.05 15.70 3.69
CA GLN A 41 6.54 15.18 4.97
C GLN A 41 5.05 15.49 5.28
N HIS A 42 4.29 16.10 4.36
CA HIS A 42 2.85 16.20 4.53
C HIS A 42 2.20 14.82 4.50
N LYS A 43 1.25 14.60 5.41
CA LYS A 43 0.47 13.38 5.42
C LYS A 43 -0.39 13.34 4.15
N GLN A 44 -0.25 12.28 3.36
CA GLN A 44 -1.10 12.09 2.20
C GLN A 44 -2.54 11.81 2.64
N GLU A 45 -3.48 12.52 2.03
CA GLU A 45 -4.90 12.26 2.22
C GLU A 45 -5.27 10.92 1.55
N PRO A 46 -6.11 10.10 2.21
CA PRO A 46 -6.62 8.89 1.60
C PRO A 46 -7.32 9.19 0.28
N SER A 47 -7.00 8.44 -0.77
CA SER A 47 -7.67 8.55 -2.06
C SER A 47 -8.24 7.22 -2.51
N THR A 48 -9.32 7.28 -3.30
CA THR A 48 -9.92 6.09 -3.90
C THR A 48 -8.90 5.31 -4.73
N ALA A 49 -8.06 6.01 -5.49
CA ALA A 49 -7.04 5.37 -6.32
C ALA A 49 -6.03 4.58 -5.48
N PHE A 50 -5.56 5.14 -4.37
CA PHE A 50 -4.66 4.43 -3.47
C PHE A 50 -5.33 3.25 -2.77
N LEU A 51 -6.60 3.40 -2.38
CA LEU A 51 -7.35 2.31 -1.74
C LEU A 51 -7.56 1.13 -2.70
N VAL A 52 -8.01 1.42 -3.93
CA VAL A 52 -8.25 0.42 -4.98
C VAL A 52 -6.93 -0.25 -5.40
N GLY A 53 -5.88 0.54 -5.65
CA GLY A 53 -4.56 0.04 -5.98
C GLY A 53 -3.96 -0.80 -4.87
N GLY A 54 -4.08 -0.36 -3.63
CA GLY A 54 -3.60 -1.09 -2.46
C GLY A 54 -4.31 -2.44 -2.27
N TYR A 55 -5.63 -2.49 -2.53
CA TYR A 55 -6.36 -3.75 -2.48
C TYR A 55 -5.91 -4.72 -3.59
N PHE A 56 -5.75 -4.23 -4.84
CA PHE A 56 -5.24 -5.04 -5.95
C PHE A 56 -3.85 -5.62 -5.62
N HIS A 57 -2.94 -4.77 -5.15
CA HIS A 57 -1.59 -5.16 -4.75
C HIS A 57 -1.63 -6.23 -3.64
N THR A 58 -2.45 -6.03 -2.62
CA THR A 58 -2.62 -6.99 -1.52
C THR A 58 -3.19 -8.32 -2.01
N CYS A 59 -4.17 -8.30 -2.92
CA CYS A 59 -4.73 -9.54 -3.49
C CYS A 59 -3.71 -10.41 -4.22
N ILE A 60 -2.66 -9.79 -4.75
CA ILE A 60 -1.62 -10.48 -5.53
C ILE A 60 -0.45 -10.90 -4.64
N LEU A 61 0.11 -9.98 -3.87
CA LEU A 61 1.36 -10.18 -3.15
C LEU A 61 1.17 -10.67 -1.71
N GLU A 62 0.08 -10.28 -1.06
CA GLU A 62 -0.20 -10.60 0.35
C GLU A 62 -1.65 -11.01 0.56
N PRO A 63 -2.16 -12.07 -0.13
CA PRO A 63 -3.59 -12.43 -0.09
C PRO A 63 -4.13 -12.75 1.30
N ASN A 64 -3.28 -13.09 2.24
CA ASN A 64 -3.63 -13.29 3.65
C ASN A 64 -3.97 -12.00 4.41
N LYS A 65 -3.72 -10.84 3.82
CA LYS A 65 -4.00 -9.52 4.43
C LYS A 65 -5.22 -8.82 3.83
N VAL A 66 -5.97 -9.44 2.93
CA VAL A 66 -7.14 -8.81 2.26
C VAL A 66 -8.25 -8.43 3.24
N ASP A 67 -8.37 -9.15 4.35
CA ASP A 67 -9.41 -8.93 5.36
C ASP A 67 -9.26 -7.59 6.11
N LYS A 68 -8.13 -6.92 5.98
CA LYS A 68 -7.93 -5.57 6.54
C LYS A 68 -8.77 -4.50 5.83
N PHE A 69 -9.26 -4.76 4.62
CA PHE A 69 -10.03 -3.80 3.84
C PHE A 69 -11.51 -3.91 4.14
N LYS A 70 -12.13 -2.78 4.45
CA LYS A 70 -13.57 -2.68 4.63
C LYS A 70 -14.26 -2.51 3.29
N ILE A 71 -15.19 -3.40 2.99
CA ILE A 71 -15.94 -3.43 1.73
C ILE A 71 -17.41 -3.14 2.04
N ILE A 72 -18.02 -2.23 1.27
CA ILE A 72 -19.40 -1.84 1.45
C ILE A 72 -20.19 -2.10 0.17
N GLN A 73 -21.35 -2.74 0.31
CA GLN A 73 -22.30 -2.94 -0.76
C GLN A 73 -23.09 -1.65 -1.03
N SER A 74 -22.57 -0.83 -1.92
CA SER A 74 -23.22 0.40 -2.35
C SER A 74 -22.82 0.73 -3.78
N THR A 75 -23.70 1.41 -4.49
CA THR A 75 -23.42 1.85 -5.88
C THR A 75 -22.43 3.02 -5.92
N THR A 76 -22.48 3.88 -4.92
CA THR A 76 -21.57 5.03 -4.80
C THR A 76 -21.28 5.34 -3.33
N ARG A 77 -20.22 6.14 -3.10
CA ARG A 77 -19.84 6.63 -1.76
C ARG A 77 -20.76 7.75 -1.24
N ASN A 78 -21.69 8.25 -2.08
CA ASN A 78 -22.59 9.33 -1.70
C ASN A 78 -23.92 8.85 -1.09
N THR A 79 -24.20 7.55 -1.13
CA THR A 79 -25.44 6.99 -0.56
C THR A 79 -25.47 7.12 0.95
N LYS A 80 -26.68 7.25 1.51
CA LYS A 80 -26.87 7.26 2.97
C LYS A 80 -26.33 5.98 3.59
N HIS A 81 -26.64 4.84 2.99
CA HIS A 81 -26.15 3.53 3.42
C HIS A 81 -24.62 3.48 3.53
N TYR A 82 -23.89 3.94 2.48
CA TYR A 82 -22.43 3.99 2.53
C TYR A 82 -21.93 4.88 3.69
N LYS A 83 -22.48 6.06 3.85
CA LYS A 83 -22.06 7.02 4.90
C LYS A 83 -22.26 6.45 6.30
N GLU A 84 -23.36 5.74 6.53
CA GLU A 84 -23.65 5.08 7.81
C GLU A 84 -22.67 3.92 8.06
N MET A 85 -22.45 3.06 7.04
CA MET A 85 -21.60 1.88 7.16
C MET A 85 -20.11 2.21 7.23
N SER A 86 -19.66 3.25 6.53
CA SER A 86 -18.24 3.64 6.51
C SER A 86 -17.78 4.30 7.80
N GLY A 87 -18.70 4.96 8.53
CA GLY A 87 -18.34 5.71 9.71
C GLY A 87 -17.42 6.91 9.43
N GLY A 88 -17.45 7.43 8.21
CA GLY A 88 -16.59 8.53 7.76
C GLY A 88 -15.23 8.08 7.16
N GLU A 89 -14.95 6.79 7.17
CA GLU A 89 -13.74 6.24 6.56
C GLU A 89 -13.93 6.02 5.05
N LEU A 90 -12.82 6.08 4.31
CA LEU A 90 -12.83 5.70 2.89
C LEU A 90 -12.77 4.18 2.77
N CYS A 91 -13.86 3.58 2.27
CA CYS A 91 -14.01 2.13 2.11
C CYS A 91 -14.13 1.75 0.64
N LEU A 92 -13.81 0.49 0.32
CA LEU A 92 -14.03 -0.09 -1.00
C LEU A 92 -15.51 -0.32 -1.25
N LEU A 93 -15.91 -0.18 -2.51
CA LEU A 93 -17.25 -0.59 -2.98
C LEU A 93 -17.18 -2.02 -3.54
N GLN A 94 -18.25 -2.79 -3.38
CA GLN A 94 -18.28 -4.19 -3.84
C GLN A 94 -17.92 -4.32 -5.33
N HIS A 95 -18.45 -3.46 -6.19
CA HIS A 95 -18.15 -3.52 -7.64
C HIS A 95 -16.68 -3.21 -7.97
N GLU A 96 -15.98 -2.40 -7.15
CA GLU A 96 -14.54 -2.15 -7.29
C GLU A 96 -13.77 -3.43 -6.96
N VAL A 97 -14.17 -4.11 -5.89
CA VAL A 97 -13.60 -5.42 -5.50
C VAL A 97 -13.81 -6.45 -6.59
N ASP A 98 -15.04 -6.57 -7.13
CA ASP A 98 -15.35 -7.52 -8.19
C ASP A 98 -14.49 -7.29 -9.44
N GLN A 99 -14.29 -6.03 -9.83
CA GLN A 99 -13.39 -5.67 -10.93
C GLN A 99 -11.92 -6.03 -10.64
N ILE A 100 -11.46 -5.77 -9.43
CA ILE A 100 -10.09 -6.09 -9.02
C ILE A 100 -9.86 -7.61 -9.04
N LEU A 101 -10.80 -8.38 -8.52
CA LEU A 101 -10.70 -9.84 -8.53
C LEU A 101 -10.70 -10.39 -9.96
N LEU A 102 -11.49 -9.82 -10.86
CA LEU A 102 -11.47 -10.18 -12.27
C LEU A 102 -10.11 -9.85 -12.92
N MET A 103 -9.56 -8.68 -12.62
CA MET A 103 -8.23 -8.30 -13.12
C MET A 103 -7.14 -9.24 -12.61
N ARG A 104 -7.15 -9.58 -11.31
CA ARG A 104 -6.23 -10.56 -10.72
C ARG A 104 -6.34 -11.90 -11.42
N ASP A 105 -7.56 -12.42 -11.61
CA ASP A 105 -7.78 -13.72 -12.22
C ASP A 105 -7.27 -13.74 -13.67
N LYS A 106 -7.53 -12.67 -14.43
CA LYS A 106 -7.00 -12.52 -15.80
C LYS A 106 -5.46 -12.46 -15.83
N MET A 107 -4.86 -11.80 -14.87
CA MET A 107 -3.40 -11.77 -14.76
C MET A 107 -2.84 -13.17 -14.44
N MET A 108 -3.50 -13.91 -13.55
CA MET A 108 -3.08 -15.25 -13.14
C MET A 108 -3.35 -16.33 -14.21
N GLU A 109 -4.18 -16.06 -15.22
CA GLU A 109 -4.32 -16.89 -16.43
C GLU A 109 -3.06 -16.83 -17.31
N ASN A 110 -2.25 -15.78 -17.20
CA ASN A 110 -0.99 -15.65 -17.93
C ASN A 110 0.12 -16.44 -17.21
N GLU A 111 0.65 -17.46 -17.87
CA GLU A 111 1.66 -18.38 -17.32
C GLU A 111 2.94 -17.66 -16.86
N ILE A 112 3.35 -16.60 -17.55
CA ILE A 112 4.54 -15.82 -17.21
C ILE A 112 4.27 -15.02 -15.94
N CYS A 113 3.15 -14.30 -15.88
CA CYS A 113 2.76 -13.52 -14.70
C CYS A 113 2.61 -14.43 -13.48
N LYS A 114 1.92 -15.55 -13.66
CA LYS A 114 1.74 -16.55 -12.61
C LYS A 114 3.08 -17.09 -12.11
N GLY A 115 3.98 -17.46 -13.01
CA GLY A 115 5.30 -17.96 -12.66
C GLY A 115 6.16 -16.96 -11.89
N LEU A 116 6.05 -15.66 -12.22
CA LEU A 116 6.73 -14.59 -11.48
C LEU A 116 6.15 -14.37 -10.08
N ILE A 117 4.83 -14.49 -9.92
CA ILE A 117 4.14 -14.24 -8.66
C ILE A 117 4.21 -15.46 -7.73
N GLU A 118 4.03 -16.68 -8.25
CA GLU A 118 4.06 -17.92 -7.46
C GLU A 118 5.48 -18.46 -7.25
N GLY A 119 6.51 -17.79 -7.77
CA GLY A 119 7.91 -18.16 -7.59
C GLY A 119 8.34 -18.11 -6.12
N ASN A 120 9.55 -18.60 -5.84
CA ASN A 120 10.14 -18.50 -4.52
C ASN A 120 10.67 -17.07 -4.29
N CYS A 121 9.75 -16.15 -3.98
CA CYS A 121 10.01 -14.73 -3.81
C CYS A 121 9.48 -14.26 -2.44
N ASP A 122 10.19 -13.30 -1.86
CA ASP A 122 9.71 -12.52 -0.73
C ASP A 122 9.14 -11.20 -1.27
N TYR A 123 7.95 -10.86 -0.82
CA TYR A 123 7.25 -9.63 -1.22
C TYR A 123 7.23 -8.61 -0.10
N GLU A 124 7.09 -7.34 -0.45
CA GLU A 124 7.00 -6.25 0.51
C GLU A 124 8.18 -6.19 1.48
N GLU A 125 9.37 -6.61 1.01
CA GLU A 125 10.55 -6.68 1.85
C GLU A 125 11.14 -5.29 2.08
N PRO A 126 11.18 -4.79 3.32
CA PRO A 126 11.75 -3.50 3.63
C PRO A 126 13.28 -3.52 3.54
N SER A 127 13.82 -2.44 3.05
CA SER A 127 15.25 -2.18 3.01
C SER A 127 15.59 -0.87 3.73
N ILE A 128 16.80 -0.77 4.25
CA ILE A 128 17.33 0.43 4.87
C ILE A 128 18.81 0.57 4.54
N THR A 129 19.20 1.78 4.15
CA THR A 129 20.59 2.11 3.86
C THR A 129 20.92 3.50 4.37
N GLU A 130 22.20 3.79 4.53
CA GLU A 130 22.71 5.12 4.84
C GLU A 130 23.43 5.68 3.61
N LEU A 131 23.04 6.88 3.21
CA LEU A 131 23.66 7.61 2.11
C LEU A 131 23.89 9.05 2.55
N GLU A 132 25.13 9.51 2.49
CA GLU A 132 25.54 10.88 2.89
C GLU A 132 25.11 11.24 4.33
N GLY A 133 25.19 10.29 5.27
CA GLY A 133 24.79 10.49 6.66
C GLY A 133 23.26 10.54 6.90
N ILE A 134 22.47 10.29 5.86
CA ILE A 134 21.02 10.23 5.92
C ILE A 134 20.56 8.79 5.75
N THR A 135 19.65 8.36 6.62
CA THR A 135 19.08 7.02 6.53
C THR A 135 17.87 6.99 5.58
N TRP A 136 17.91 6.08 4.62
CA TRP A 136 16.91 5.86 3.61
C TRP A 136 16.20 4.53 3.81
N LYS A 137 14.91 4.52 3.53
CA LYS A 137 14.11 3.30 3.49
C LYS A 137 13.57 3.05 2.08
N GLY A 138 13.38 1.78 1.76
CA GLY A 138 12.68 1.30 0.59
C GLY A 138 11.88 0.07 0.91
N LYS A 139 11.00 -0.32 0.02
CA LYS A 139 10.25 -1.56 0.06
C LYS A 139 10.26 -2.14 -1.34
N ALA A 140 10.61 -3.41 -1.46
CA ALA A 140 10.60 -4.13 -2.73
C ALA A 140 9.29 -4.93 -2.85
N ASP A 141 8.61 -4.75 -3.97
CA ASP A 141 7.40 -5.48 -4.33
C ASP A 141 7.73 -6.87 -4.88
#